data_4b2b5e6be5012db812749b30b685ca4a
#
_entry.id   4b2b5e6be5012db812749b30b685ca4a
#
_cell.length_a   1.000
_cell.length_b   1.000
_cell.length_c   1.000
_cell.angle_alpha   90.00
_cell.angle_beta   90.00
_cell.angle_gamma   90.00
#
_symmetry.space_group_name_H-M   'P 1'
#
loop_
_entity.id
_entity.type
_entity.pdbx_description
1 polymer ?
#
loop_
_entity_poly.entity_id
_entity_poly.type
_entity_poly.pdbx_seq_one_letter_code
_entity_poly.pdbx_strand_id
1 'polypeptide(L)'
;GGEMDLRWEFLPNLTYILSAGYSHAEYYHNLDKSHEGNRIVMAPEFTGNTGFIYQKAVKTSCFRSFVASTTVTGFGTQYFDEANLLKQKPYFLWNLDLSISGKYADFRIWGKNILDKAFFTYMLNNPVGQKLPIYNDMGQSGAPARFGASVTFKI
;
A
#
# COMPACT_ATOMS: atom_id res chain seq x y z
N GLY A 1 -16.92 5.69 10.37
CA GLY A 1 -16.15 5.40 9.18
C GLY A 1 -17.01 5.14 7.97
N GLY A 2 -16.39 5.04 6.82
CA GLY A 2 -17.04 4.71 5.56
C GLY A 2 -16.05 4.19 4.54
N GLU A 3 -16.55 3.36 3.63
CA GLU A 3 -15.75 2.77 2.56
C GLU A 3 -16.47 2.93 1.23
N MET A 4 -15.70 3.04 0.16
CA MET A 4 -16.21 3.14 -1.20
C MET A 4 -15.30 2.34 -2.14
N ASP A 5 -15.93 1.55 -3.00
CA ASP A 5 -15.26 0.85 -4.10
C ASP A 5 -15.94 1.17 -5.41
N LEU A 6 -15.13 1.49 -6.43
CA LEU A 6 -15.55 1.74 -7.79
C LEU A 6 -14.70 0.94 -8.77
N ARG A 7 -15.36 0.24 -9.67
CA ARG A 7 -14.74 -0.39 -10.84
C ARG A 7 -15.51 0.02 -12.08
N TRP A 8 -14.86 0.74 -12.97
CA TRP A 8 -15.51 1.32 -14.15
C TRP A 8 -14.71 1.06 -15.42
N GLU A 9 -15.26 0.24 -16.30
CA GLU A 9 -14.74 0.08 -17.67
C GLU A 9 -15.25 1.22 -18.54
N PHE A 10 -14.50 2.32 -18.62
CA PHE A 10 -14.90 3.54 -19.33
C PHE A 10 -14.47 3.54 -20.82
N LEU A 11 -13.56 2.66 -21.19
CA LEU A 11 -13.18 2.36 -22.57
C LEU A 11 -13.05 0.84 -22.74
N PRO A 12 -13.24 0.31 -23.96
CA PRO A 12 -13.03 -1.12 -24.22
C PRO A 12 -11.65 -1.58 -23.74
N ASN A 13 -11.62 -2.60 -22.91
CA ASN A 13 -10.42 -3.19 -22.29
C ASN A 13 -9.70 -2.30 -21.28
N LEU A 14 -10.20 -1.13 -20.93
CA LEU A 14 -9.58 -0.22 -19.98
C LEU A 14 -10.51 0.05 -18.80
N THR A 15 -10.12 -0.45 -17.64
CA THR A 15 -10.87 -0.32 -16.38
C THR A 15 -10.14 0.63 -15.43
N TYR A 16 -10.86 1.60 -14.91
CA TYR A 16 -10.45 2.40 -13.75
C TYR A 16 -10.92 1.72 -12.46
N ILE A 17 -10.06 1.71 -11.47
CA ILE A 17 -10.36 1.23 -10.12
C ILE A 17 -10.10 2.34 -9.10
N LEU A 18 -10.98 2.43 -8.11
CA LEU A 18 -10.84 3.31 -6.97
C LEU A 18 -11.42 2.63 -5.75
N SER A 19 -10.63 2.53 -4.68
CA SER A 19 -11.08 2.15 -3.36
C SER A 19 -10.66 3.24 -2.38
N ALA A 20 -11.53 3.65 -1.50
CA ALA A 20 -11.24 4.64 -0.47
C ALA A 20 -11.90 4.24 0.84
N GLY A 21 -11.16 4.34 1.92
CA GLY A 21 -11.62 4.10 3.28
C GLY A 21 -11.31 5.29 4.18
N TYR A 22 -12.25 5.63 5.01
CA TYR A 22 -12.11 6.60 6.08
C TYR A 22 -12.50 5.94 7.41
N SER A 23 -11.67 6.08 8.41
CA SER A 23 -11.92 5.55 9.75
C SER A 23 -11.53 6.58 10.80
N HIS A 24 -12.48 6.96 11.64
CA HIS A 24 -12.23 7.81 12.81
C HIS A 24 -12.36 6.97 14.06
N ALA A 25 -11.23 6.60 14.64
CA ALA A 25 -11.16 5.75 15.82
C ALA A 25 -10.25 6.39 16.89
N GLU A 26 -10.77 6.53 18.10
CA GLU A 26 -10.12 7.17 19.25
C GLU A 26 -10.28 6.33 20.51
N TYR A 27 -9.38 6.51 21.46
CA TYR A 27 -9.51 5.92 22.79
C TYR A 27 -10.60 6.67 23.57
N TYR A 28 -11.72 6.01 23.83
CA TYR A 28 -12.78 6.55 24.68
C TYR A 28 -12.48 6.37 26.16
N HIS A 29 -11.90 5.22 26.54
CA HIS A 29 -11.38 4.94 27.88
C HIS A 29 -10.00 4.32 27.75
N ASN A 30 -9.03 4.87 28.49
CA ASN A 30 -7.68 4.36 28.59
C ASN A 30 -7.26 4.32 30.07
N LEU A 31 -6.35 3.40 30.43
CA LEU A 31 -5.76 3.33 31.77
C LEU A 31 -5.05 4.63 32.12
N ASP A 32 -4.36 5.23 31.16
CA ASP A 32 -3.84 6.58 31.28
C ASP A 32 -4.82 7.56 30.61
N LYS A 33 -5.51 8.33 31.45
CA LYS A 33 -6.50 9.32 30.98
C LYS A 33 -5.94 10.38 30.05
N SER A 34 -4.62 10.61 30.06
CA SER A 34 -3.97 11.56 29.14
C SER A 34 -4.03 11.10 27.68
N HIS A 35 -4.32 9.82 27.43
CA HIS A 35 -4.47 9.26 26.09
C HIS A 35 -5.93 9.23 25.59
N GLU A 36 -6.90 9.57 26.44
CA GLU A 36 -8.32 9.66 26.01
C GLU A 36 -8.48 10.75 24.93
N GLY A 37 -9.19 10.43 23.86
CA GLY A 37 -9.31 11.27 22.67
C GLY A 37 -8.17 11.14 21.67
N ASN A 38 -7.09 10.42 22.00
CA ASN A 38 -6.04 10.11 21.05
C ASN A 38 -6.49 9.07 20.01
N ARG A 39 -5.89 9.12 18.85
CA ARG A 39 -6.14 8.17 17.75
C ARG A 39 -5.62 6.79 18.11
N ILE A 40 -6.39 5.75 17.76
CA ILE A 40 -5.96 4.37 17.95
C ILE A 40 -4.70 4.10 17.12
N VAL A 41 -3.75 3.38 17.73
CA VAL A 41 -2.49 3.01 17.09
C VAL A 41 -2.72 2.10 15.88
N MET A 42 -1.85 2.23 14.87
CA MET A 42 -1.84 1.43 13.64
C MET A 42 -3.15 1.47 12.82
N ALA A 43 -3.99 2.48 13.06
CA ALA A 43 -5.22 2.72 12.32
C ALA A 43 -5.12 4.04 11.53
N PRO A 44 -4.69 4.01 10.25
CA PRO A 44 -4.65 5.20 9.44
C PRO A 44 -6.06 5.75 9.20
N GLU A 45 -6.21 7.08 9.32
CA GLU A 45 -7.50 7.74 9.14
C GLU A 45 -8.06 7.59 7.73
N PHE A 46 -7.17 7.63 6.72
CA PHE A 46 -7.51 7.44 5.32
C PHE A 46 -6.67 6.33 4.72
N THR A 47 -7.32 5.48 3.94
CA THR A 47 -6.67 4.54 3.04
C THR A 47 -7.27 4.68 1.65
N GLY A 48 -6.46 4.49 0.62
CA GLY A 48 -6.97 4.56 -0.73
C GLY A 48 -6.12 3.77 -1.71
N ASN A 49 -6.77 3.28 -2.74
CA ASN A 49 -6.11 2.65 -3.88
C ASN A 49 -6.81 3.11 -5.15
N THR A 50 -6.04 3.56 -6.13
CA THR A 50 -6.57 3.96 -7.43
C THR A 50 -5.65 3.48 -8.53
N GLY A 51 -6.20 3.23 -9.71
CA GLY A 51 -5.38 2.77 -10.82
C GLY A 51 -6.14 2.46 -12.08
N PHE A 52 -5.39 1.99 -13.08
CA PHE A 52 -5.90 1.57 -14.35
C PHE A 52 -5.47 0.14 -14.64
N ILE A 53 -6.36 -0.63 -15.23
CA ILE A 53 -6.12 -1.98 -15.72
C ILE A 53 -6.51 -2.02 -17.19
N TYR A 54 -5.53 -2.24 -18.05
CA TYR A 54 -5.76 -2.53 -19.45
C TYR A 54 -5.63 -4.03 -19.69
N GLN A 55 -6.69 -4.66 -20.19
CA GLN A 55 -6.71 -6.10 -20.44
C GLN A 55 -7.24 -6.37 -21.85
N LYS A 56 -6.43 -6.96 -22.69
CA LYS A 56 -6.80 -7.28 -24.06
C LYS A 56 -6.57 -8.76 -24.38
N ALA A 57 -7.60 -9.40 -24.91
CA ALA A 57 -7.44 -10.73 -25.53
C ALA A 57 -6.64 -10.60 -26.82
N VAL A 58 -5.60 -11.40 -26.97
CA VAL A 58 -4.73 -11.46 -28.15
C VAL A 58 -4.94 -12.83 -28.80
N LYS A 59 -5.47 -12.83 -30.02
CA LYS A 59 -5.73 -14.08 -30.75
C LYS A 59 -4.59 -14.36 -31.72
N THR A 60 -3.44 -14.78 -31.18
CA THR A 60 -2.30 -15.28 -31.98
C THR A 60 -2.05 -16.75 -31.67
N SER A 61 -1.25 -17.42 -32.48
CA SER A 61 -0.86 -18.83 -32.24
C SER A 61 -0.11 -19.03 -30.92
N CYS A 62 0.60 -18.01 -30.43
CA CYS A 62 1.46 -18.08 -29.24
C CYS A 62 0.90 -17.37 -28.02
N PHE A 63 0.19 -16.23 -28.20
CA PHE A 63 -0.28 -15.38 -27.08
C PHE A 63 -1.81 -15.36 -27.02
N ARG A 64 -2.33 -15.33 -25.79
CA ARG A 64 -3.78 -15.35 -25.50
C ARG A 64 -4.28 -14.04 -24.92
N SER A 65 -3.52 -13.40 -24.04
CA SER A 65 -3.92 -12.14 -23.43
C SER A 65 -2.72 -11.31 -23.01
N PHE A 66 -2.95 -10.02 -22.98
CA PHE A 66 -2.06 -9.01 -22.42
C PHE A 66 -2.79 -8.26 -21.32
N VAL A 67 -2.13 -8.05 -20.18
CA VAL A 67 -2.64 -7.23 -19.07
C VAL A 67 -1.56 -6.26 -18.66
N ALA A 68 -1.91 -4.99 -18.57
CA ALA A 68 -1.07 -3.94 -17.99
C ALA A 68 -1.86 -3.25 -16.88
N SER A 69 -1.26 -3.06 -15.72
CA SER A 69 -1.89 -2.30 -14.65
C SER A 69 -0.93 -1.34 -13.98
N THR A 70 -1.48 -0.23 -13.55
CA THR A 70 -0.79 0.75 -12.70
C THR A 70 -1.70 1.08 -11.53
N THR A 71 -1.16 1.07 -10.31
CA THR A 71 -1.92 1.37 -9.10
C THR A 71 -1.13 2.28 -8.18
N VAL A 72 -1.84 3.21 -7.55
CA VAL A 72 -1.31 4.07 -6.48
C VAL A 72 -2.10 3.74 -5.23
N THR A 73 -1.39 3.27 -4.19
CA THR A 73 -1.98 3.03 -2.86
C THR A 73 -1.52 4.12 -1.91
N GLY A 74 -2.47 4.79 -1.27
CA GLY A 74 -2.22 5.88 -0.34
C GLY A 74 -2.64 5.52 1.09
N PHE A 75 -1.91 6.06 2.06
CA PHE A 75 -2.20 5.94 3.47
C PHE A 75 -2.15 7.32 4.11
N GLY A 76 -3.13 7.61 4.96
CA GLY A 76 -3.17 8.80 5.81
C GLY A 76 -2.17 8.73 6.95
N THR A 77 -2.26 9.69 7.86
CA THR A 77 -1.45 9.66 9.09
C THR A 77 -1.79 8.42 9.91
N GLN A 78 -0.76 7.76 10.40
CA GLN A 78 -0.86 6.60 11.29
C GLN A 78 0.03 6.83 12.50
N TYR A 79 -0.50 6.54 13.69
CA TYR A 79 0.24 6.62 14.95
C TYR A 79 0.70 5.26 15.40
N PHE A 80 1.84 5.21 16.11
CA PHE A 80 2.46 3.96 16.56
C PHE A 80 2.49 3.83 18.08
N ASP A 81 2.12 4.90 18.82
CA ASP A 81 2.01 4.95 20.27
C ASP A 81 0.69 5.59 20.69
N GLU A 82 0.20 5.23 21.90
CA GLU A 82 -1.06 5.74 22.43
C GLU A 82 -1.02 7.23 22.74
N ALA A 83 0.17 7.79 22.99
CA ALA A 83 0.37 9.23 23.19
C ALA A 83 0.31 10.03 21.88
N ASN A 84 0.26 9.36 20.71
CA ASN A 84 0.26 9.94 19.38
C ASN A 84 1.49 10.82 19.05
N LEU A 85 2.62 10.53 19.69
CA LEU A 85 3.89 11.22 19.47
C LEU A 85 4.64 10.65 18.26
N LEU A 86 4.64 9.30 18.13
CA LEU A 86 5.27 8.60 17.02
C LEU A 86 4.27 8.42 15.89
N LYS A 87 4.56 8.99 14.73
CA LYS A 87 3.66 8.93 13.59
C LYS A 87 4.36 8.79 12.24
N GLN A 88 3.75 8.03 11.37
CA GLN A 88 4.02 8.06 9.94
C GLN A 88 3.15 9.12 9.29
N LYS A 89 3.78 10.08 8.58
CA LYS A 89 3.07 11.07 7.77
C LYS A 89 2.42 10.39 6.56
N PRO A 90 1.37 10.99 5.97
CA PRO A 90 0.75 10.43 4.77
C PRO A 90 1.77 10.13 3.66
N TYR A 91 1.56 9.02 2.98
CA TYR A 91 2.41 8.61 1.86
C TYR A 91 1.61 7.81 0.84
N PHE A 92 2.18 7.64 -0.34
CA PHE A 92 1.63 6.77 -1.37
C PHE A 92 2.72 5.91 -2.01
N LEU A 93 2.30 4.76 -2.53
CA LEU A 93 3.15 3.78 -3.20
C LEU A 93 2.61 3.56 -4.59
N TRP A 94 3.46 3.76 -5.59
CA TRP A 94 3.10 3.50 -6.98
C TRP A 94 3.63 2.14 -7.42
N ASN A 95 2.76 1.35 -8.06
CA ASN A 95 3.09 0.02 -8.53
C ASN A 95 2.71 -0.13 -10.02
N LEU A 96 3.48 -0.94 -10.72
CA LEU A 96 3.26 -1.31 -12.11
C LEU A 96 3.28 -2.83 -12.24
N ASP A 97 2.48 -3.36 -13.16
CA ASP A 97 2.43 -4.78 -13.48
C ASP A 97 2.11 -4.96 -14.97
N LEU A 98 2.89 -5.79 -15.64
CA LEU A 98 2.69 -6.18 -17.03
C LEU A 98 2.72 -7.70 -17.10
N SER A 99 1.71 -8.32 -17.71
CA SER A 99 1.68 -9.75 -17.94
C SER A 99 1.19 -10.10 -19.33
N ILE A 100 1.82 -11.11 -19.91
CA ILE A 100 1.45 -11.71 -21.19
C ILE A 100 1.20 -13.19 -20.95
N SER A 101 -0.02 -13.65 -21.21
CA SER A 101 -0.37 -15.05 -21.14
C SER A 101 -0.23 -15.69 -22.53
N GLY A 102 0.57 -16.75 -22.59
CA GLY A 102 0.78 -17.55 -23.79
C GLY A 102 0.11 -18.93 -23.72
N LYS A 103 0.28 -19.68 -24.80
CA LYS A 103 -0.19 -21.07 -24.88
C LYS A 103 0.63 -21.98 -23.95
N TYR A 104 1.94 -21.77 -23.92
CA TYR A 104 2.91 -22.64 -23.24
C TYR A 104 3.55 -21.98 -22.01
N ALA A 105 3.54 -20.64 -21.92
CA ALA A 105 4.11 -19.91 -20.80
C ALA A 105 3.40 -18.58 -20.59
N ASP A 106 3.40 -18.13 -19.33
CA ASP A 106 3.03 -16.78 -18.92
C ASP A 106 4.27 -16.01 -18.51
N PHE A 107 4.36 -14.78 -18.93
CA PHE A 107 5.43 -13.83 -18.59
C PHE A 107 4.84 -12.69 -17.79
N ARG A 108 5.52 -12.29 -16.72
CA ARG A 108 5.13 -11.14 -15.90
C ARG A 108 6.36 -10.35 -15.51
N ILE A 109 6.26 -9.03 -15.61
CA ILE A 109 7.21 -8.08 -15.02
C ILE A 109 6.45 -7.13 -14.11
N TRP A 110 7.06 -6.74 -13.03
CA TRP A 110 6.42 -5.87 -12.06
C TRP A 110 7.40 -4.95 -11.36
N GLY A 111 6.90 -3.79 -10.92
CA GLY A 111 7.58 -2.87 -10.03
C GLY A 111 6.67 -2.51 -8.87
N LYS A 112 7.21 -2.52 -7.66
CA LYS A 112 6.54 -2.11 -6.43
C LYS A 112 7.27 -0.94 -5.81
N ASN A 113 6.49 0.06 -5.30
CA ASN A 113 7.07 1.29 -4.75
C ASN A 113 8.09 1.92 -5.71
N ILE A 114 7.71 2.09 -6.99
CA ILE A 114 8.65 2.47 -8.07
C ILE A 114 9.27 3.86 -7.89
N LEU A 115 8.67 4.71 -7.04
CA LEU A 115 9.21 6.02 -6.67
C LEU A 115 10.16 5.96 -5.47
N ASP A 116 10.46 4.76 -4.99
CA ASP A 116 11.32 4.51 -3.81
C ASP A 116 10.93 5.36 -2.59
N LYS A 117 9.61 5.47 -2.34
CA LYS A 117 9.10 6.22 -1.21
C LYS A 117 9.51 5.55 0.09
N ALA A 118 10.31 6.24 0.91
CA ALA A 118 10.63 5.80 2.27
C ALA A 118 9.42 6.03 3.20
N PHE A 119 9.09 5.02 4.01
CA PHE A 119 8.03 5.04 5.01
C PHE A 119 8.34 4.03 6.12
N PHE A 120 7.70 4.18 7.27
CA PHE A 120 7.80 3.24 8.38
C PHE A 120 6.54 2.38 8.45
N THR A 121 6.73 1.07 8.65
CA THR A 121 5.65 0.11 8.91
C THR A 121 5.36 -0.03 10.39
N TYR A 122 6.35 0.28 11.22
CA TYR A 122 6.25 0.24 12.67
C TYR A 122 7.29 1.18 13.30
N MET A 123 6.95 1.78 14.43
CA MET A 123 7.86 2.59 15.24
C MET A 123 7.65 2.28 16.71
N LEU A 124 8.74 2.29 17.47
CA LEU A 124 8.77 2.11 18.92
C LEU A 124 9.46 3.29 19.56
N ASN A 125 8.85 3.81 20.61
CA ASN A 125 9.54 4.69 21.52
C ASN A 125 10.49 3.85 22.38
N ASN A 126 11.75 4.25 22.49
CA ASN A 126 12.74 3.53 23.30
C ASN A 126 12.65 4.00 24.76
N PRO A 127 12.04 3.21 25.68
CA PRO A 127 11.90 3.60 27.07
C PRO A 127 13.25 3.67 27.82
N VAL A 128 14.29 3.04 27.27
CA VAL A 128 15.66 3.03 27.84
C VAL A 128 16.42 4.32 27.44
N GLY A 129 15.94 5.00 26.40
CA GLY A 129 16.64 6.14 25.77
C GLY A 129 16.65 7.44 26.58
N GLN A 130 15.92 7.53 27.68
CA GLN A 130 15.90 8.78 28.48
C GLN A 130 17.23 9.11 29.16
N LYS A 131 18.21 8.21 29.18
CA LYS A 131 19.53 8.46 29.83
C LYS A 131 20.74 8.26 28.93
N LEU A 132 20.58 7.79 27.70
CA LEU A 132 21.70 7.58 26.77
C LEU A 132 21.47 8.39 25.49
N PRO A 133 22.38 9.31 25.13
CA PRO A 133 22.20 10.19 23.97
C PRO A 133 22.24 9.49 22.61
N ILE A 134 22.30 8.15 22.58
CA ILE A 134 22.51 7.35 21.38
C ILE A 134 21.26 6.55 20.95
N TYR A 135 20.21 6.49 21.77
CA TYR A 135 19.02 5.68 21.48
C TYR A 135 17.79 6.58 21.26
N ASN A 136 17.62 6.97 20.00
CA ASN A 136 16.39 7.57 19.51
C ASN A 136 15.33 6.49 19.28
N ASP A 137 14.13 6.92 18.94
CA ASP A 137 13.04 6.04 18.53
C ASP A 137 13.49 5.04 17.46
N MET A 138 13.04 3.81 17.57
CA MET A 138 13.35 2.73 16.62
C MET A 138 12.22 2.60 15.61
N GLY A 139 12.55 2.40 14.34
CA GLY A 139 11.57 2.24 13.28
C GLY A 139 11.90 1.09 12.33
N GLN A 140 10.89 0.35 11.94
CA GLN A 140 10.97 -0.62 10.86
C GLN A 140 10.60 0.05 9.54
N SER A 141 11.56 0.20 8.65
CA SER A 141 11.32 0.74 7.31
C SER A 141 10.45 -0.19 6.48
N GLY A 142 9.57 0.39 5.70
CA GLY A 142 8.87 -0.30 4.64
C GLY A 142 9.80 -0.73 3.51
N ALA A 143 9.29 -1.57 2.62
CA ALA A 143 10.09 -2.07 1.51
C ALA A 143 10.44 -0.94 0.51
N PRO A 144 11.72 -0.82 0.10
CA PRO A 144 12.14 0.11 -0.94
C PRO A 144 11.56 -0.26 -2.30
N ALA A 145 11.95 0.47 -3.35
CA ALA A 145 11.61 0.10 -4.71
C ALA A 145 12.08 -1.32 -5.03
N ARG A 146 11.20 -2.14 -5.58
CA ARG A 146 11.48 -3.53 -5.98
C ARG A 146 10.93 -3.81 -7.34
N PHE A 147 11.73 -4.51 -8.15
CA PHE A 147 11.35 -4.93 -9.49
C PHE A 147 11.57 -6.44 -9.61
N GLY A 148 10.75 -7.08 -10.41
CA GLY A 148 10.89 -8.50 -10.64
C GLY A 148 10.27 -8.94 -11.95
N ALA A 149 10.66 -10.14 -12.36
CA ALA A 149 10.09 -10.84 -13.50
C ALA A 149 9.83 -12.30 -13.13
N SER A 150 8.81 -12.89 -13.73
CA SER A 150 8.51 -14.30 -13.58
C SER A 150 8.08 -14.91 -14.91
N VAL A 151 8.41 -16.18 -15.09
CA VAL A 151 7.95 -17.02 -16.18
C VAL A 151 7.32 -18.26 -15.59
N THR A 152 6.09 -18.56 -15.98
CA THR A 152 5.37 -19.76 -15.56
C THR A 152 5.10 -20.64 -16.78
N PHE A 153 5.67 -21.83 -16.82
CA PHE A 153 5.44 -22.80 -17.89
C PHE A 153 4.14 -23.55 -17.64
N LYS A 154 3.41 -23.83 -18.72
CA LYS A 154 2.15 -24.64 -18.71
C LYS A 154 2.48 -26.01 -19.31
N ILE A 155 2.23 -27.02 -18.56
CA ILE A 155 2.43 -28.43 -18.93
C ILE A 155 1.13 -29.03 -19.39
#